data_167e1607f85b67475e0a91bb22d6dcce
#
_entry.id   167e1607f85b67475e0a91bb22d6dcce
#
_cell.length_a   1.000
_cell.length_b   1.000
_cell.length_c   1.000
_cell.angle_alpha   90.00
_cell.angle_beta   90.00
_cell.angle_gamma   90.00
#
_symmetry.space_group_name_H-M   'P 1'
#
loop_
_entity.id
_entity.type
_entity.pdbx_description
1 polymer ?
#
loop_
_entity_poly.entity_id
_entity_poly.type
_entity_poly.pdbx_seq_one_letter_code
_entity_poly.pdbx_strand_id
1 'polypeptide(L)'
;RPTDLQLEAVYAALYKVIGNCNFYLDRIDEVVANEISDTNIEKLEQYTGEVYAVRALCYTELLKTFCKAYEPDTAQSELGVVLRTKYFTPEAARRASLYDSYQFVLDDLAEAEKRLDKENDAYGNVYMTSASAEALHARVALYMQDWDTAIEYSSTLIDEKKATFQLSDAKTNYTSDYTYFDYMWAYDLGYEVIWRIGFTDTSYGG
;
A
#
# COMPACT_ATOMS: atom_id res chain seq x y z
N ARG A 1 -15.81 8.45 -25.39
CA ARG A 1 -14.41 8.78 -25.07
C ARG A 1 -13.71 7.50 -24.65
N PRO A 2 -12.64 7.04 -25.35
CA PRO A 2 -11.94 5.80 -24.99
C PRO A 2 -11.37 5.82 -23.57
N THR A 3 -11.00 7.01 -23.08
CA THR A 3 -10.43 7.24 -21.76
C THR A 3 -11.40 6.97 -20.61
N ASP A 4 -12.70 7.15 -20.82
CA ASP A 4 -13.71 6.99 -19.77
C ASP A 4 -13.88 5.50 -19.39
N LEU A 5 -13.86 4.59 -20.39
CA LEU A 5 -13.96 3.14 -20.16
C LEU A 5 -12.74 2.57 -19.41
N GLN A 6 -11.54 3.08 -19.69
CA GLN A 6 -10.33 2.64 -19.00
C GLN A 6 -10.34 3.10 -17.54
N LEU A 7 -10.73 4.36 -17.27
CA LEU A 7 -10.85 4.87 -15.92
C LEU A 7 -11.94 4.14 -15.11
N GLU A 8 -13.07 3.80 -15.75
CA GLU A 8 -14.11 2.99 -15.12
C GLU A 8 -13.60 1.59 -14.75
N ALA A 9 -12.85 0.96 -15.64
CA ALA A 9 -12.24 -0.35 -15.37
C ALA A 9 -11.26 -0.31 -14.20
N VAL A 10 -10.39 0.72 -14.13
CA VAL A 10 -9.46 0.92 -13.00
C VAL A 10 -10.24 1.14 -11.70
N TYR A 11 -11.24 2.00 -11.71
CA TYR A 11 -12.10 2.27 -10.55
C TYR A 11 -12.77 0.99 -10.03
N ALA A 12 -13.39 0.22 -10.93
CA ALA A 12 -14.05 -1.04 -10.59
C ALA A 12 -13.06 -2.09 -10.07
N ALA A 13 -11.88 -2.19 -10.67
CA ALA A 13 -10.84 -3.13 -10.23
C ALA A 13 -10.35 -2.82 -8.81
N LEU A 14 -10.09 -1.55 -8.50
CA LEU A 14 -9.66 -1.13 -7.16
C LEU A 14 -10.75 -1.43 -6.11
N TYR A 15 -12.01 -1.11 -6.39
CA TYR A 15 -13.10 -1.44 -5.46
C TYR A 15 -13.37 -2.94 -5.34
N LYS A 16 -13.07 -3.74 -6.36
CA LYS A 16 -13.12 -5.20 -6.26
C LYS A 16 -12.08 -5.72 -5.28
N VAL A 17 -10.85 -5.20 -5.33
CA VAL A 17 -9.79 -5.56 -4.36
C VAL A 17 -10.20 -5.12 -2.94
N ILE A 18 -10.68 -3.88 -2.77
CA ILE A 18 -11.20 -3.39 -1.49
C ILE A 18 -12.31 -4.30 -0.95
N GLY A 19 -13.23 -4.74 -1.81
CA GLY A 19 -14.29 -5.69 -1.43
C GLY A 19 -13.72 -7.02 -0.92
N ASN A 20 -12.68 -7.55 -1.56
CA ASN A 20 -12.01 -8.76 -1.10
C ASN A 20 -11.29 -8.56 0.24
N CYS A 21 -10.64 -7.40 0.43
CA CYS A 21 -10.05 -7.04 1.73
C CYS A 21 -11.12 -7.00 2.83
N ASN A 22 -12.24 -6.35 2.57
CA ASN A 22 -13.34 -6.26 3.53
C ASN A 22 -13.97 -7.65 3.81
N PHE A 23 -14.07 -8.51 2.79
CA PHE A 23 -14.54 -9.89 3.00
C PHE A 23 -13.66 -10.66 3.98
N TYR A 24 -12.35 -10.49 3.89
CA TYR A 24 -11.40 -11.07 4.82
C TYR A 24 -11.54 -10.44 6.22
N LEU A 25 -11.47 -9.12 6.31
CA LEU A 25 -11.49 -8.38 7.57
C LEU A 25 -12.80 -8.55 8.35
N ASP A 26 -13.92 -8.76 7.69
CA ASP A 26 -15.21 -9.03 8.34
C ASP A 26 -15.27 -10.39 9.05
N ARG A 27 -14.30 -11.30 8.81
CA ARG A 27 -14.32 -12.69 9.28
C ARG A 27 -13.11 -13.10 10.10
N ILE A 28 -12.01 -12.35 10.00
CA ILE A 28 -10.73 -12.79 10.56
C ILE A 28 -10.80 -12.96 12.08
N ASP A 29 -11.50 -12.09 12.79
CA ASP A 29 -11.61 -12.18 14.26
C ASP A 29 -12.26 -13.49 14.70
N GLU A 30 -13.28 -13.97 13.99
CA GLU A 30 -13.91 -15.25 14.26
C GLU A 30 -12.97 -16.41 13.94
N VAL A 31 -12.19 -16.31 12.87
CA VAL A 31 -11.20 -17.33 12.48
C VAL A 31 -10.11 -17.44 13.54
N VAL A 32 -9.54 -16.33 13.97
CA VAL A 32 -8.50 -16.28 15.01
C VAL A 32 -9.03 -16.81 16.35
N ALA A 33 -10.26 -16.43 16.73
CA ALA A 33 -10.87 -16.89 17.98
C ALA A 33 -11.09 -18.40 18.04
N ASN A 34 -11.17 -19.09 16.89
CA ASN A 34 -11.34 -20.53 16.79
C ASN A 34 -10.03 -21.29 16.45
N GLU A 35 -8.92 -20.57 16.19
CA GLU A 35 -7.62 -21.19 15.92
C GLU A 35 -6.92 -21.56 17.23
N ILE A 36 -6.30 -22.74 17.27
CA ILE A 36 -5.62 -23.27 18.45
C ILE A 36 -4.09 -23.33 18.27
N SER A 37 -3.59 -23.07 17.09
CA SER A 37 -2.15 -23.09 16.79
C SER A 37 -1.58 -21.67 16.82
N ASP A 38 -0.66 -21.40 17.73
CA ASP A 38 0.04 -20.11 17.81
C ASP A 38 0.72 -19.74 16.49
N THR A 39 1.35 -20.71 15.82
CA THR A 39 1.98 -20.48 14.51
C THR A 39 0.98 -20.08 13.41
N ASN A 40 -0.25 -20.59 13.46
CA ASN A 40 -1.29 -20.19 12.53
C ASN A 40 -1.82 -18.80 12.88
N ILE A 41 -1.95 -18.49 14.17
CA ILE A 41 -2.37 -17.15 14.63
C ILE A 41 -1.35 -16.11 14.16
N GLU A 42 -0.04 -16.35 14.32
CA GLU A 42 1.02 -15.46 13.81
C GLU A 42 0.91 -15.23 12.30
N LYS A 43 0.67 -16.28 11.51
CA LYS A 43 0.45 -16.15 10.06
C LYS A 43 -0.82 -15.38 9.72
N LEU A 44 -1.91 -15.57 10.46
CA LEU A 44 -3.16 -14.84 10.27
C LEU A 44 -2.97 -13.36 10.59
N GLU A 45 -2.18 -13.01 11.61
CA GLU A 45 -1.82 -11.63 11.91
C GLU A 45 -1.01 -11.00 10.77
N GLN A 46 0.00 -11.72 10.24
CA GLN A 46 0.78 -11.26 9.09
C GLN A 46 -0.14 -11.02 7.87
N TYR A 47 -1.00 -11.97 7.51
CA TYR A 47 -1.94 -11.81 6.40
C TYR A 47 -2.93 -10.66 6.64
N THR A 48 -3.36 -10.45 7.87
CA THR A 48 -4.23 -9.34 8.24
C THR A 48 -3.53 -8.00 8.02
N GLY A 49 -2.26 -7.91 8.40
CA GLY A 49 -1.42 -6.75 8.11
C GLY A 49 -1.28 -6.48 6.60
N GLU A 50 -1.03 -7.52 5.80
CA GLU A 50 -0.97 -7.41 4.34
C GLU A 50 -2.29 -6.92 3.75
N VAL A 51 -3.43 -7.43 4.24
CA VAL A 51 -4.76 -7.03 3.76
C VAL A 51 -5.04 -5.56 4.05
N TYR A 52 -4.68 -5.06 5.24
CA TYR A 52 -4.78 -3.63 5.56
C TYR A 52 -3.90 -2.78 4.64
N ALA A 53 -2.63 -3.17 4.44
CA ALA A 53 -1.71 -2.44 3.55
C ALA A 53 -2.21 -2.40 2.09
N VAL A 54 -2.73 -3.51 1.57
CA VAL A 54 -3.31 -3.59 0.22
C VAL A 54 -4.56 -2.72 0.11
N ARG A 55 -5.42 -2.69 1.14
CA ARG A 55 -6.61 -1.84 1.13
C ARG A 55 -6.22 -0.36 1.14
N ALA A 56 -5.25 0.03 1.97
CA ALA A 56 -4.68 1.37 2.00
C ALA A 56 -4.09 1.77 0.64
N LEU A 57 -3.33 0.88 -0.02
CA LEU A 57 -2.79 1.10 -1.36
C LEU A 57 -3.91 1.37 -2.37
N CYS A 58 -4.96 0.54 -2.38
CA CYS A 58 -6.09 0.71 -3.31
C CYS A 58 -6.81 2.05 -3.10
N TYR A 59 -7.03 2.46 -1.85
CA TYR A 59 -7.61 3.78 -1.55
C TYR A 59 -6.68 4.93 -1.93
N THR A 60 -5.37 4.79 -1.74
CA THR A 60 -4.38 5.77 -2.18
C THR A 60 -4.44 5.98 -3.70
N GLU A 61 -4.52 4.89 -4.47
CA GLU A 61 -4.64 4.97 -5.93
C GLU A 61 -5.98 5.59 -6.38
N LEU A 62 -7.08 5.30 -5.69
CA LEU A 62 -8.38 5.96 -5.93
C LEU A 62 -8.29 7.47 -5.66
N LEU A 63 -7.67 7.88 -4.56
CA LEU A 63 -7.49 9.29 -4.18
C LEU A 63 -6.66 10.04 -5.22
N LYS A 64 -5.54 9.49 -5.63
CA LYS A 64 -4.65 10.08 -6.65
C LYS A 64 -5.32 10.24 -8.01
N THR A 65 -6.15 9.26 -8.40
CA THR A 65 -6.71 9.20 -9.76
C THR A 65 -8.03 9.97 -9.88
N PHE A 66 -8.87 9.96 -8.84
CA PHE A 66 -10.27 10.39 -8.92
C PHE A 66 -10.63 11.57 -8.00
N CYS A 67 -9.67 12.08 -7.22
CA CYS A 67 -9.86 13.24 -6.36
C CYS A 67 -8.96 14.40 -6.77
N LYS A 68 -9.21 15.56 -6.19
CA LYS A 68 -8.29 16.70 -6.28
C LYS A 68 -7.02 16.40 -5.47
N ALA A 69 -5.94 17.16 -5.75
CA ALA A 69 -4.79 17.19 -4.88
C ALA A 69 -5.21 17.59 -3.45
N TYR A 70 -4.55 17.00 -2.47
CA TYR A 70 -4.82 17.32 -1.07
C TYR A 70 -4.28 18.72 -0.74
N GLU A 71 -5.17 19.56 -0.23
CA GLU A 71 -4.82 20.87 0.30
C GLU A 71 -5.33 20.95 1.75
N PRO A 72 -4.46 21.09 2.75
CA PRO A 72 -4.84 21.02 4.16
C PRO A 72 -6.02 21.93 4.53
N ASP A 73 -6.04 23.14 4.00
CA ASP A 73 -7.08 24.15 4.32
C ASP A 73 -8.45 23.81 3.75
N THR A 74 -8.54 22.99 2.70
CA THR A 74 -9.81 22.68 2.00
C THR A 74 -10.20 21.21 2.05
N ALA A 75 -9.32 20.32 2.50
CA ALA A 75 -9.52 18.87 2.47
C ALA A 75 -10.80 18.40 3.17
N GLN A 76 -11.25 19.10 4.21
CA GLN A 76 -12.50 18.82 4.92
C GLN A 76 -13.76 19.06 4.07
N SER A 77 -13.70 20.01 3.15
CA SER A 77 -14.83 20.38 2.29
C SER A 77 -14.77 19.76 0.89
N GLU A 78 -13.61 19.30 0.47
CA GLU A 78 -13.44 18.64 -0.83
C GLU A 78 -13.89 17.18 -0.77
N LEU A 79 -14.36 16.66 -1.91
CA LEU A 79 -14.85 15.29 -2.01
C LEU A 79 -13.68 14.31 -2.20
N GLY A 80 -13.56 13.39 -1.27
CA GLY A 80 -12.70 12.22 -1.32
C GLY A 80 -13.32 11.06 -2.10
N VAL A 81 -13.24 9.85 -1.58
CA VAL A 81 -13.74 8.61 -2.19
C VAL A 81 -14.94 8.04 -1.41
N VAL A 82 -15.59 7.01 -1.96
CA VAL A 82 -16.58 6.24 -1.22
C VAL A 82 -15.86 5.25 -0.31
N LEU A 83 -15.91 5.47 1.00
CA LEU A 83 -15.32 4.54 1.97
C LEU A 83 -16.23 3.32 2.16
N ARG A 84 -15.70 2.14 1.81
CA ARG A 84 -16.33 0.84 2.05
C ARG A 84 -15.52 0.10 3.09
N THR A 85 -16.09 -0.08 4.27
CA THR A 85 -15.44 -0.72 5.42
C THR A 85 -15.92 -2.15 5.68
N LYS A 86 -16.99 -2.55 4.99
CA LYS A 86 -17.61 -3.87 5.07
C LYS A 86 -17.78 -4.47 3.67
N TYR A 87 -17.73 -5.80 3.59
CA TYR A 87 -17.94 -6.51 2.33
C TYR A 87 -19.31 -6.23 1.72
N PHE A 88 -20.33 -6.21 2.55
CA PHE A 88 -21.69 -5.87 2.13
C PHE A 88 -22.22 -4.71 2.97
N THR A 89 -22.62 -3.63 2.29
CA THR A 89 -23.27 -2.47 2.89
C THR A 89 -24.51 -2.12 2.07
N PRO A 90 -25.71 -2.19 2.67
CA PRO A 90 -26.96 -1.85 1.97
C PRO A 90 -27.14 -0.35 1.78
N GLU A 91 -26.39 0.49 2.51
CA GLU A 91 -26.53 1.94 2.43
C GLU A 91 -26.06 2.49 1.09
N ALA A 92 -26.72 3.59 0.68
CA ALA A 92 -26.34 4.32 -0.52
C ALA A 92 -24.89 4.83 -0.42
N ALA A 93 -24.13 4.59 -1.48
CA ALA A 93 -22.75 5.05 -1.57
C ALA A 93 -22.67 6.58 -1.57
N ARG A 94 -21.89 7.15 -0.64
CA ARG A 94 -21.59 8.59 -0.60
C ARG A 94 -20.08 8.77 -0.50
N ARG A 95 -19.55 9.78 -1.19
CA ARG A 95 -18.14 10.16 -1.04
C ARG A 95 -17.95 10.80 0.33
N ALA A 96 -16.90 10.38 1.03
CA ALA A 96 -16.41 11.04 2.23
C ALA A 96 -15.72 12.36 1.86
N SER A 97 -15.32 13.14 2.86
CA SER A 97 -14.39 14.25 2.62
C SER A 97 -13.03 13.73 2.16
N LEU A 98 -12.26 14.58 1.52
CA LEU A 98 -10.89 14.24 1.13
C LEU A 98 -10.03 13.96 2.39
N TYR A 99 -10.20 14.74 3.44
CA TYR A 99 -9.55 14.54 4.73
C TYR A 99 -9.88 13.17 5.33
N ASP A 100 -11.17 12.83 5.50
CA ASP A 100 -11.58 11.55 6.09
C ASP A 100 -11.11 10.36 5.25
N SER A 101 -11.03 10.54 3.92
CA SER A 101 -10.54 9.50 3.02
C SER A 101 -9.05 9.22 3.21
N TYR A 102 -8.23 10.25 3.39
CA TYR A 102 -6.82 10.08 3.70
C TYR A 102 -6.60 9.57 5.13
N GLN A 103 -7.40 10.04 6.08
CA GLN A 103 -7.34 9.54 7.46
C GLN A 103 -7.63 8.04 7.53
N PHE A 104 -8.62 7.57 6.76
CA PHE A 104 -8.91 6.14 6.66
C PHE A 104 -7.73 5.33 6.10
N VAL A 105 -7.00 5.88 5.13
CA VAL A 105 -5.78 5.26 4.60
C VAL A 105 -4.71 5.15 5.68
N LEU A 106 -4.50 6.22 6.46
CA LEU A 106 -3.53 6.22 7.56
C LEU A 106 -3.91 5.24 8.67
N ASP A 107 -5.20 5.12 9.00
CA ASP A 107 -5.69 4.14 9.97
C ASP A 107 -5.41 2.69 9.50
N ASP A 108 -5.63 2.40 8.24
CA ASP A 108 -5.31 1.09 7.65
C ASP A 108 -3.79 0.81 7.67
N LEU A 109 -2.97 1.81 7.37
CA LEU A 109 -1.52 1.68 7.45
C LEU A 109 -1.04 1.44 8.89
N ALA A 110 -1.61 2.15 9.86
CA ALA A 110 -1.29 1.93 11.27
C ALA A 110 -1.67 0.51 11.73
N GLU A 111 -2.79 -0.04 11.26
CA GLU A 111 -3.17 -1.44 11.53
C GLU A 111 -2.25 -2.44 10.83
N ALA A 112 -1.77 -2.13 9.62
CA ALA A 112 -0.77 -2.94 8.92
C ALA A 112 0.57 -2.96 9.66
N GLU A 113 1.09 -1.81 10.04
CA GLU A 113 2.38 -1.66 10.73
C GLU A 113 2.44 -2.37 12.09
N LYS A 114 1.31 -2.48 12.79
CA LYS A 114 1.21 -3.24 14.06
C LYS A 114 1.40 -4.75 13.86
N ARG A 115 1.03 -5.28 12.69
CA ARG A 115 0.92 -6.72 12.42
C ARG A 115 2.04 -7.26 11.53
N LEU A 116 2.60 -6.40 10.67
CA LEU A 116 3.65 -6.82 9.74
C LEU A 116 4.98 -6.96 10.46
N ASP A 117 5.61 -8.09 10.26
CA ASP A 117 6.89 -8.41 10.88
C ASP A 117 8.03 -7.66 10.18
N LYS A 118 8.87 -7.01 10.98
CA LYS A 118 10.07 -6.31 10.54
C LYS A 118 11.19 -7.28 10.11
N GLU A 119 11.21 -8.51 10.63
CA GLU A 119 12.18 -9.51 10.28
C GLU A 119 12.01 -10.04 8.84
N ASN A 120 10.83 -9.84 8.26
CA ASN A 120 10.53 -10.22 6.87
C ASN A 120 10.90 -9.13 5.84
N ASP A 121 11.46 -8.01 6.26
CA ASP A 121 11.89 -6.95 5.35
C ASP A 121 13.00 -7.43 4.41
N ALA A 122 12.76 -7.36 3.11
CA ALA A 122 13.70 -7.66 2.06
C ALA A 122 13.40 -6.85 0.81
N TYR A 123 14.42 -6.44 0.08
CA TYR A 123 14.22 -5.76 -1.20
C TYR A 123 13.63 -6.70 -2.26
N GLY A 124 12.83 -6.14 -3.17
CA GLY A 124 12.18 -6.89 -4.25
C GLY A 124 11.09 -7.85 -3.77
N ASN A 125 10.60 -7.69 -2.54
CA ASN A 125 9.59 -8.57 -1.97
C ASN A 125 8.26 -8.45 -2.72
N VAL A 126 7.55 -9.56 -2.88
CA VAL A 126 6.20 -9.63 -3.46
C VAL A 126 5.11 -9.66 -2.39
N TYR A 127 5.46 -9.93 -1.15
CA TYR A 127 4.58 -9.84 0.01
C TYR A 127 4.73 -8.48 0.68
N MET A 128 3.64 -7.94 1.23
CA MET A 128 3.72 -6.72 2.02
C MET A 128 4.48 -6.99 3.32
N THR A 129 5.42 -6.12 3.65
CA THR A 129 6.21 -6.16 4.88
C THR A 129 6.08 -4.86 5.65
N SER A 130 6.65 -4.77 6.85
CA SER A 130 6.71 -3.53 7.62
C SER A 130 7.28 -2.39 6.79
N ALA A 131 8.40 -2.62 6.08
CA ALA A 131 9.00 -1.60 5.23
C ALA A 131 8.10 -1.15 4.08
N SER A 132 7.30 -2.04 3.50
CA SER A 132 6.35 -1.65 2.43
C SER A 132 5.19 -0.79 2.96
N ALA A 133 4.69 -1.08 4.16
CA ALA A 133 3.68 -0.24 4.82
C ALA A 133 4.26 1.14 5.19
N GLU A 134 5.46 1.19 5.77
CA GLU A 134 6.19 2.42 6.10
C GLU A 134 6.47 3.28 4.85
N ALA A 135 6.88 2.65 3.74
CA ALA A 135 7.09 3.35 2.46
C ALA A 135 5.79 3.93 1.89
N LEU A 136 4.69 3.20 2.00
CA LEU A 136 3.39 3.71 1.60
C LEU A 136 2.92 4.84 2.52
N HIS A 137 3.18 4.75 3.83
CA HIS A 137 2.90 5.81 4.79
C HIS A 137 3.66 7.11 4.44
N ALA A 138 4.98 7.02 4.19
CA ALA A 138 5.78 8.15 3.74
C ALA A 138 5.18 8.82 2.49
N ARG A 139 4.74 8.01 1.52
CA ARG A 139 4.12 8.47 0.28
C ARG A 139 2.77 9.16 0.52
N VAL A 140 1.94 8.61 1.39
CA VAL A 140 0.64 9.20 1.75
C VAL A 140 0.84 10.53 2.48
N ALA A 141 1.75 10.58 3.45
CA ALA A 141 2.12 11.80 4.16
C ALA A 141 2.61 12.89 3.19
N LEU A 142 3.44 12.52 2.20
CA LEU A 142 3.90 13.43 1.15
C LEU A 142 2.71 14.02 0.35
N TYR A 143 1.72 13.20 -0.03
CA TYR A 143 0.52 13.68 -0.72
C TYR A 143 -0.37 14.57 0.15
N MET A 144 -0.37 14.37 1.47
CA MET A 144 -1.08 15.19 2.44
C MET A 144 -0.33 16.49 2.80
N GLN A 145 0.87 16.70 2.27
CA GLN A 145 1.78 17.80 2.64
C GLN A 145 2.19 17.76 4.12
N ASP A 146 2.11 16.58 4.74
CA ASP A 146 2.65 16.31 6.08
C ASP A 146 4.15 15.97 5.96
N TRP A 147 4.94 17.04 5.85
CA TRP A 147 6.38 16.94 5.58
C TRP A 147 7.15 16.26 6.70
N ASP A 148 6.76 16.49 7.95
CA ASP A 148 7.45 15.95 9.11
C ASP A 148 7.28 14.41 9.13
N THR A 149 6.06 13.92 8.97
CA THR A 149 5.78 12.48 8.88
C THR A 149 6.44 11.85 7.65
N ALA A 150 6.41 12.52 6.49
CA ALA A 150 7.06 12.02 5.28
C ALA A 150 8.58 11.87 5.46
N ILE A 151 9.23 12.83 6.14
CA ILE A 151 10.67 12.79 6.45
C ILE A 151 10.95 11.68 7.46
N GLU A 152 10.19 11.55 8.52
CA GLU A 152 10.36 10.51 9.54
C GLU A 152 10.36 9.11 8.94
N TYR A 153 9.30 8.75 8.22
CA TYR A 153 9.18 7.41 7.61
C TYR A 153 10.22 7.17 6.51
N SER A 154 10.53 8.18 5.70
CA SER A 154 11.59 8.05 4.68
C SER A 154 12.96 7.87 5.31
N SER A 155 13.28 8.58 6.40
CA SER A 155 14.54 8.46 7.12
C SER A 155 14.69 7.10 7.79
N THR A 156 13.61 6.55 8.34
CA THR A 156 13.61 5.17 8.89
C THR A 156 14.04 4.17 7.81
N LEU A 157 13.50 4.27 6.62
CA LEU A 157 13.84 3.36 5.52
C LEU A 157 15.28 3.55 5.03
N ILE A 158 15.74 4.79 4.88
CA ILE A 158 17.05 5.13 4.28
C ILE A 158 18.18 4.95 5.29
N ASP A 159 17.98 5.34 6.55
CA ASP A 159 19.04 5.40 7.56
C ASP A 159 19.05 4.18 8.50
N GLU A 160 17.87 3.80 9.03
CA GLU A 160 17.77 2.71 9.99
C GLU A 160 17.76 1.34 9.31
N LYS A 161 17.06 1.22 8.17
CA LYS A 161 16.98 -0.02 7.38
C LYS A 161 17.99 -0.09 6.25
N LYS A 162 19.04 0.73 6.26
CA LYS A 162 20.09 0.79 5.23
C LYS A 162 20.83 -0.52 4.97
N ALA A 163 20.78 -1.46 5.89
CA ALA A 163 21.36 -2.80 5.69
C ALA A 163 20.55 -3.62 4.68
N THR A 164 19.24 -3.34 4.55
CA THR A 164 18.32 -4.03 3.65
C THR A 164 18.01 -3.18 2.42
N PHE A 165 17.78 -1.88 2.61
CA PHE A 165 17.41 -0.95 1.55
C PHE A 165 18.49 0.11 1.38
N GLN A 166 18.94 0.31 0.15
CA GLN A 166 19.98 1.29 -0.18
C GLN A 166 19.56 2.06 -1.43
N LEU A 167 19.91 3.34 -1.47
CA LEU A 167 19.72 4.13 -2.69
C LEU A 167 20.61 3.57 -3.80
N SER A 168 20.01 3.33 -4.96
CA SER A 168 20.71 2.76 -6.12
C SER A 168 21.62 3.79 -6.75
N ASP A 169 22.94 3.53 -6.73
CA ASP A 169 23.93 4.45 -7.29
C ASP A 169 23.91 4.36 -8.82
N ALA A 170 23.72 5.53 -9.46
CA ALA A 170 23.75 5.68 -10.91
C ALA A 170 25.18 5.70 -11.50
N LYS A 171 26.22 5.64 -10.68
CA LYS A 171 27.63 5.73 -11.12
C LYS A 171 28.41 4.44 -10.90
N THR A 172 28.01 3.63 -9.93
CA THR A 172 28.67 2.37 -9.62
C THR A 172 28.08 1.24 -10.45
N ASN A 173 28.92 0.50 -11.14
CA ASN A 173 28.51 -0.63 -11.96
C ASN A 173 28.08 -1.81 -11.08
N TYR A 174 26.90 -2.36 -11.34
CA TYR A 174 26.45 -3.64 -10.81
C TYR A 174 26.98 -4.81 -11.67
N THR A 175 26.97 -4.63 -12.98
CA THR A 175 27.54 -5.55 -13.98
C THR A 175 28.41 -4.77 -14.96
N SER A 176 28.99 -5.44 -15.98
CA SER A 176 29.70 -4.77 -17.08
C SER A 176 28.82 -3.77 -17.84
N ASP A 177 27.50 -4.01 -17.89
CA ASP A 177 26.58 -3.31 -18.79
C ASP A 177 25.57 -2.41 -18.05
N TYR A 178 25.44 -2.54 -16.72
CA TYR A 178 24.45 -1.85 -15.90
C TYR A 178 25.05 -1.28 -14.63
N THR A 179 24.72 -0.04 -14.31
CA THR A 179 24.85 0.49 -12.95
C THR A 179 23.80 -0.11 -12.04
N TYR A 180 23.88 0.07 -10.70
CA TYR A 180 22.82 -0.33 -9.78
C TYR A 180 21.48 0.30 -10.13
N PHE A 181 21.49 1.57 -10.53
CA PHE A 181 20.28 2.29 -10.96
C PHE A 181 19.71 1.73 -12.26
N ASP A 182 20.55 1.52 -13.29
CA ASP A 182 20.10 0.95 -14.58
C ASP A 182 19.52 -0.46 -14.40
N TYR A 183 20.16 -1.28 -13.56
CA TYR A 183 19.71 -2.64 -13.29
C TYR A 183 18.33 -2.66 -12.62
N MET A 184 18.09 -1.76 -11.68
CA MET A 184 16.79 -1.63 -11.02
C MET A 184 15.68 -1.36 -12.03
N TRP A 185 15.88 -0.43 -12.95
CA TRP A 185 14.89 -0.09 -13.98
C TRP A 185 14.73 -1.17 -15.07
N ALA A 186 15.80 -1.88 -15.40
CA ALA A 186 15.77 -2.91 -16.44
C ALA A 186 15.09 -4.21 -15.97
N TYR A 187 15.22 -4.56 -14.69
CA TYR A 187 14.81 -5.85 -14.16
C TYR A 187 13.79 -5.77 -13.01
N ASP A 188 13.36 -4.57 -12.62
CA ASP A 188 12.47 -4.33 -11.49
C ASP A 188 13.01 -5.01 -10.19
N LEU A 189 14.31 -4.97 -10.02
CA LEU A 189 15.07 -5.56 -8.93
C LEU A 189 16.17 -4.61 -8.46
N GLY A 190 16.37 -4.52 -7.15
CA GLY A 190 17.43 -3.68 -6.58
C GLY A 190 17.08 -3.29 -5.15
N TYR A 191 18.05 -2.69 -4.49
CA TYR A 191 17.95 -2.34 -3.06
C TYR A 191 16.90 -1.26 -2.75
N GLU A 192 16.44 -0.48 -3.74
CA GLU A 192 15.35 0.49 -3.60
C GLU A 192 13.97 -0.09 -3.87
N VAL A 193 13.88 -1.30 -4.45
CA VAL A 193 12.59 -1.95 -4.72
C VAL A 193 12.10 -2.59 -3.42
N ILE A 194 11.35 -1.86 -2.62
CA ILE A 194 10.86 -2.31 -1.32
C ILE A 194 9.77 -3.39 -1.50
N TRP A 195 8.86 -3.15 -2.45
CA TRP A 195 7.78 -4.08 -2.78
C TRP A 195 7.42 -3.97 -4.26
N ARG A 196 7.03 -5.09 -4.85
CA ARG A 196 6.55 -5.15 -6.24
C ARG A 196 5.41 -6.13 -6.41
N ILE A 197 4.59 -5.91 -7.41
CA ILE A 197 3.58 -6.89 -7.81
C ILE A 197 4.28 -8.02 -8.57
N GLY A 198 4.20 -9.24 -8.02
CA GLY A 198 4.75 -10.43 -8.65
C GLY A 198 3.84 -10.93 -9.77
N PHE A 199 4.38 -11.04 -10.97
CA PHE A 199 3.71 -11.70 -12.09
C PHE A 199 4.34 -13.08 -12.32
N THR A 200 3.53 -14.06 -12.72
CA THR A 200 3.97 -15.38 -13.15
C THR A 200 3.66 -15.56 -14.62
N ASP A 201 4.24 -16.58 -15.26
CA ASP A 201 3.98 -16.90 -16.68
C ASP A 201 2.50 -17.15 -17.00
N THR A 202 1.69 -17.40 -15.97
CA THR A 202 0.24 -17.63 -16.08
C THR A 202 -0.61 -16.49 -15.57
N SER A 203 0.00 -15.45 -15.00
CA SER A 203 -0.70 -14.27 -14.48
C SER A 203 -0.08 -13.01 -15.08
N TYR A 204 -0.54 -12.67 -16.27
CA TYR A 204 -0.17 -11.41 -16.90
C TYR A 204 -1.04 -10.28 -16.36
N GLY A 205 -0.44 -9.13 -16.11
CA GLY A 205 -1.15 -7.89 -15.82
C GLY A 205 -1.77 -7.27 -17.08
N GLY A 206 -2.47 -8.09 -17.85
CA GLY A 206 -3.05 -7.67 -19.12
C GLY A 206 -4.56 -7.50 -19.08
#